data_a745eb8bb263a831a405024b3240b0cf
#
_entry.id   a745eb8bb263a831a405024b3240b0cf
#
_cell.length_a   1.000
_cell.length_b   1.000
_cell.length_c   1.000
_cell.angle_alpha   90.00
_cell.angle_beta   90.00
_cell.angle_gamma   90.00
#
_symmetry.space_group_name_H-M   'P 1'
#
loop_
_entity.id
_entity.type
_entity.pdbx_description
1 polymer ?
#
loop_
_entity_poly.entity_id
_entity_poly.type
_entity_poly.pdbx_seq_one_letter_code
_entity_poly.pdbx_strand_id
1 'polypeptide(L)'
;MHKIVIPKSVVDRVVAHRGTEHIYRHFEPARTAFLVIDMQNAFMMPGVAHALCPMAVEIVPNINRIAKAMRAAGGTVAWVITTFGEKSLNDWPVLHEMAGPERTARRIAALAEDNIGHRLWEGLESRPGDLTVVKTKYSAFVQGSSPIADRLRARGIDTVIIAGTVTGVCCESTARDAMMLNFRTIMVTDANAAMTDDDHNASLVAFYLSFGDIQPTDMILEQLNAAAKAA
;
A
#
# COMPACT_ATOMS: atom_id res chain seq x y z
N MET A 1 6.49 0.45 -15.58
CA MET A 1 6.18 1.38 -14.45
C MET A 1 5.44 2.61 -14.96
N HIS A 2 4.61 3.22 -14.09
CA HIS A 2 3.90 4.47 -14.43
C HIS A 2 4.83 5.62 -14.77
N LYS A 3 4.39 6.46 -15.70
CA LYS A 3 4.99 7.77 -15.90
C LYS A 3 4.47 8.72 -14.82
N ILE A 4 5.30 9.00 -13.82
CA ILE A 4 4.95 9.84 -12.69
C ILE A 4 5.08 11.30 -13.08
N VAL A 5 3.99 12.06 -12.91
CA VAL A 5 3.91 13.49 -13.22
C VAL A 5 3.19 14.22 -12.08
N ILE A 6 3.95 14.87 -11.21
CA ILE A 6 3.41 15.79 -10.20
C ILE A 6 3.55 17.21 -10.73
N PRO A 7 2.45 17.93 -11.00
CA PRO A 7 2.54 19.29 -11.52
C PRO A 7 3.32 20.22 -10.58
N LYS A 8 4.17 21.07 -11.16
CA LYS A 8 4.96 22.04 -10.37
C LYS A 8 4.06 22.91 -9.46
N SER A 9 2.89 23.30 -9.93
CA SER A 9 1.92 24.07 -9.15
C SER A 9 1.42 23.32 -7.90
N VAL A 10 1.40 21.97 -7.91
CA VAL A 10 1.08 21.15 -6.75
C VAL A 10 2.24 21.17 -5.76
N VAL A 11 3.47 20.95 -6.24
CA VAL A 11 4.69 21.03 -5.41
C VAL A 11 4.82 22.41 -4.76
N ASP A 12 4.65 23.50 -5.53
CA ASP A 12 4.72 24.87 -5.02
C ASP A 12 3.70 25.10 -3.88
N ARG A 13 2.47 24.58 -4.03
CA ARG A 13 1.44 24.66 -2.97
C ARG A 13 1.85 23.88 -1.71
N VAL A 14 2.38 22.69 -1.87
CA VAL A 14 2.86 21.87 -0.74
C VAL A 14 3.99 22.58 0.00
N VAL A 15 4.99 23.09 -0.71
CA VAL A 15 6.11 23.84 -0.11
C VAL A 15 5.62 25.11 0.59
N ALA A 16 4.68 25.86 -0.01
CA ALA A 16 4.10 27.05 0.62
C ALA A 16 3.40 26.74 1.96
N HIS A 17 2.76 25.56 2.08
CA HIS A 17 2.04 25.15 3.30
C HIS A 17 2.93 24.49 4.35
N ARG A 18 3.94 23.72 3.94
CA ARG A 18 4.73 22.84 4.82
C ARG A 18 6.17 23.31 5.02
N GLY A 19 6.62 24.28 4.23
CA GLY A 19 8.01 24.77 4.24
C GLY A 19 9.00 23.83 3.54
N THR A 20 8.58 22.66 3.09
CA THR A 20 9.42 21.66 2.44
C THR A 20 8.61 20.80 1.46
N GLU A 21 9.29 20.26 0.46
CA GLU A 21 8.70 19.30 -0.48
C GLU A 21 8.40 17.96 0.20
N HIS A 22 9.30 17.45 1.04
CA HIS A 22 9.16 16.16 1.72
C HIS A 22 9.19 16.33 3.23
N ILE A 23 7.99 16.35 3.86
CA ILE A 23 7.83 16.55 5.31
C ILE A 23 8.33 15.35 6.14
N TYR A 24 8.31 14.14 5.55
CA TYR A 24 8.76 12.91 6.20
C TYR A 24 10.04 12.35 5.56
N ARG A 25 10.91 13.24 5.08
CA ARG A 25 12.21 12.83 4.52
C ARG A 25 13.08 12.08 5.53
N HIS A 26 12.92 12.36 6.80
CA HIS A 26 13.64 11.68 7.87
C HIS A 26 12.67 10.92 8.76
N PHE A 27 12.80 9.60 8.80
CA PHE A 27 12.03 8.70 9.66
C PHE A 27 12.97 7.71 10.37
N GLU A 28 12.55 7.21 11.51
CA GLU A 28 13.27 6.21 12.29
C GLU A 28 12.82 4.81 11.84
N PRO A 29 13.68 3.96 11.25
CA PRO A 29 13.28 2.65 10.75
C PRO A 29 12.64 1.75 11.80
N ALA A 30 13.16 1.72 13.03
CA ALA A 30 12.61 0.93 14.13
C ALA A 30 11.16 1.31 14.50
N ARG A 31 10.73 2.53 14.17
CA ARG A 31 9.37 3.05 14.36
C ARG A 31 8.56 3.12 13.07
N THR A 32 9.06 2.49 12.01
CA THR A 32 8.45 2.56 10.68
C THR A 32 8.03 1.17 10.19
N ALA A 33 6.83 1.09 9.60
CA ALA A 33 6.36 -0.10 8.91
C ALA A 33 6.19 0.16 7.40
N PHE A 34 6.73 -0.74 6.59
CA PHE A 34 6.49 -0.80 5.16
C PHE A 34 5.29 -1.73 4.90
N LEU A 35 4.18 -1.15 4.46
CA LEU A 35 2.93 -1.85 4.19
C LEU A 35 2.81 -2.12 2.69
N VAL A 36 2.81 -3.39 2.32
CA VAL A 36 2.64 -3.84 0.92
C VAL A 36 1.22 -4.34 0.74
N ILE A 37 0.43 -3.58 -0.01
CA ILE A 37 -1.02 -3.73 -0.13
C ILE A 37 -1.38 -4.55 -1.36
N ASP A 38 -2.14 -5.64 -1.14
CA ASP A 38 -2.84 -6.43 -2.18
C ASP A 38 -1.98 -6.91 -3.36
N MET A 39 -0.72 -7.19 -3.13
CA MET A 39 0.16 -7.78 -4.14
C MET A 39 -0.12 -9.28 -4.27
N GLN A 40 -1.39 -9.63 -4.54
CA GLN A 40 -1.94 -10.98 -4.65
C GLN A 40 -2.22 -11.35 -6.11
N ASN A 41 -2.23 -12.65 -6.41
CA ASN A 41 -2.57 -13.16 -7.74
C ASN A 41 -3.94 -12.68 -8.22
N ALA A 42 -4.90 -12.45 -7.33
CA ALA A 42 -6.23 -11.91 -7.63
C ALA A 42 -6.21 -10.50 -8.27
N PHE A 43 -5.07 -9.81 -8.25
CA PHE A 43 -4.85 -8.50 -8.88
C PHE A 43 -3.76 -8.55 -9.97
N MET A 44 -2.95 -9.61 -10.03
CA MET A 44 -1.72 -9.63 -10.82
C MET A 44 -1.67 -10.75 -11.86
N MET A 45 -2.35 -11.88 -11.63
CA MET A 45 -2.25 -13.07 -12.49
C MET A 45 -3.33 -13.08 -13.57
N PRO A 46 -2.97 -13.02 -14.87
CA PRO A 46 -3.94 -13.18 -15.96
C PRO A 46 -4.72 -14.50 -15.83
N GLY A 47 -6.03 -14.45 -16.08
CA GLY A 47 -6.91 -15.62 -15.97
C GLY A 47 -7.39 -15.95 -14.55
N VAL A 48 -6.74 -15.42 -13.53
CA VAL A 48 -7.12 -15.59 -12.11
C VAL A 48 -7.69 -14.29 -11.54
N ALA A 49 -7.11 -13.16 -11.93
CA ALA A 49 -7.44 -11.86 -11.39
C ALA A 49 -8.90 -11.46 -11.63
N HIS A 50 -9.58 -11.03 -10.55
CA HIS A 50 -10.90 -10.42 -10.63
C HIS A 50 -10.83 -8.93 -11.05
N ALA A 51 -9.68 -8.27 -10.80
CA ALA A 51 -9.38 -6.90 -11.15
C ALA A 51 -7.88 -6.80 -11.51
N LEU A 52 -7.54 -7.24 -12.73
CA LEU A 52 -6.16 -7.28 -13.19
C LEU A 52 -5.56 -5.87 -13.28
N CYS A 53 -4.43 -5.65 -12.58
CA CYS A 53 -3.59 -4.47 -12.65
C CYS A 53 -2.24 -4.84 -13.27
N PRO A 54 -2.06 -4.74 -14.61
CA PRO A 54 -0.83 -5.19 -15.26
C PRO A 54 0.42 -4.49 -14.74
N MET A 55 0.31 -3.20 -14.37
CA MET A 55 1.41 -2.41 -13.84
C MET A 55 1.91 -2.90 -12.46
N ALA A 56 1.11 -3.71 -11.75
CA ALA A 56 1.52 -4.23 -10.44
C ALA A 56 2.73 -5.17 -10.51
N VAL A 57 2.94 -5.86 -11.63
CA VAL A 57 4.15 -6.69 -11.82
C VAL A 57 5.41 -5.84 -11.95
N GLU A 58 5.29 -4.67 -12.57
CA GLU A 58 6.40 -3.75 -12.82
C GLU A 58 6.98 -3.13 -11.53
N ILE A 59 6.19 -3.04 -10.46
CA ILE A 59 6.63 -2.45 -9.18
C ILE A 59 7.24 -3.47 -8.22
N VAL A 60 7.16 -4.77 -8.51
CA VAL A 60 7.71 -5.84 -7.66
C VAL A 60 9.19 -5.63 -7.31
N PRO A 61 10.09 -5.28 -8.26
CA PRO A 61 11.49 -5.05 -7.93
C PRO A 61 11.69 -3.94 -6.89
N ASN A 62 10.97 -2.82 -7.00
CA ASN A 62 11.04 -1.72 -6.05
C ASN A 62 10.52 -2.12 -4.67
N ILE A 63 9.41 -2.86 -4.60
CA ILE A 63 8.88 -3.41 -3.35
C ILE A 63 9.92 -4.29 -2.65
N ASN A 64 10.55 -5.21 -3.40
CA ASN A 64 11.57 -6.11 -2.85
C ASN A 64 12.81 -5.36 -2.34
N ARG A 65 13.28 -4.32 -3.07
CA ARG A 65 14.38 -3.44 -2.63
C ARG A 65 14.07 -2.74 -1.31
N ILE A 66 12.87 -2.14 -1.20
CA ILE A 66 12.45 -1.46 0.03
C ILE A 66 12.30 -2.47 1.17
N ALA A 67 11.62 -3.60 0.95
CA ALA A 67 11.41 -4.62 1.98
C ALA A 67 12.74 -5.17 2.52
N LYS A 68 13.72 -5.42 1.65
CA LYS A 68 15.07 -5.83 2.04
C LYS A 68 15.79 -4.77 2.89
N ALA A 69 15.77 -3.52 2.44
CA ALA A 69 16.40 -2.42 3.16
C ALA A 69 15.71 -2.13 4.50
N MET A 70 14.37 -2.19 4.55
CA MET A 70 13.59 -2.01 5.76
C MET A 70 13.98 -3.02 6.84
N ARG A 71 14.06 -4.31 6.48
CA ARG A 71 14.52 -5.37 7.41
C ARG A 71 15.95 -5.13 7.90
N ALA A 72 16.85 -4.75 6.99
CA ALA A 72 18.25 -4.47 7.33
C ALA A 72 18.43 -3.29 8.30
N ALA A 73 17.53 -2.31 8.23
CA ALA A 73 17.51 -1.15 9.11
C ALA A 73 16.67 -1.35 10.40
N GLY A 74 16.20 -2.58 10.68
CA GLY A 74 15.41 -2.91 11.88
C GLY A 74 13.95 -2.44 11.83
N GLY A 75 13.44 -2.07 10.64
CA GLY A 75 12.05 -1.70 10.45
C GLY A 75 11.13 -2.91 10.24
N THR A 76 9.82 -2.65 10.22
CA THR A 76 8.79 -3.67 10.06
C THR A 76 8.35 -3.76 8.59
N VAL A 77 8.24 -4.99 8.06
CA VAL A 77 7.58 -5.27 6.77
C VAL A 77 6.25 -5.96 7.05
N ALA A 78 5.18 -5.50 6.39
CA ALA A 78 3.85 -6.06 6.53
C ALA A 78 3.20 -6.29 5.14
N TRP A 79 2.87 -7.54 4.86
CA TRP A 79 2.10 -7.96 3.70
C TRP A 79 0.62 -7.89 4.06
N VAL A 80 -0.09 -6.93 3.47
CA VAL A 80 -1.51 -6.70 3.70
C VAL A 80 -2.29 -7.31 2.55
N ILE A 81 -3.09 -8.33 2.86
CA ILE A 81 -3.83 -9.10 1.87
C ILE A 81 -5.34 -8.97 2.06
N THR A 82 -6.06 -8.91 0.97
CA THR A 82 -7.52 -8.90 0.99
C THR A 82 -8.06 -10.34 0.98
N THR A 83 -9.02 -10.61 1.85
CA THR A 83 -9.77 -11.87 1.88
C THR A 83 -11.26 -11.56 1.73
N PHE A 84 -11.91 -12.27 0.83
CA PHE A 84 -13.37 -12.31 0.71
C PHE A 84 -13.90 -13.74 0.80
N GLY A 85 -15.12 -13.86 1.32
CA GLY A 85 -15.90 -15.09 1.38
C GLY A 85 -17.38 -14.74 1.43
N GLU A 86 -18.26 -15.72 1.63
CA GLU A 86 -19.71 -15.49 1.70
C GLU A 86 -20.10 -14.45 2.76
N LYS A 87 -19.38 -14.39 3.88
CA LYS A 87 -19.61 -13.41 4.92
C LYS A 87 -19.45 -11.97 4.42
N SER A 88 -18.60 -11.73 3.42
CA SER A 88 -18.39 -10.39 2.85
C SER A 88 -19.65 -9.80 2.22
N LEU A 89 -20.61 -10.63 1.78
CA LEU A 89 -21.91 -10.18 1.24
C LEU A 89 -22.70 -9.39 2.28
N ASN A 90 -22.62 -9.78 3.54
CA ASN A 90 -23.31 -9.10 4.64
C ASN A 90 -22.44 -7.98 5.26
N ASP A 91 -21.14 -8.17 5.31
CA ASP A 91 -20.20 -7.23 5.93
C ASP A 91 -19.96 -5.97 5.07
N TRP A 92 -20.18 -6.08 3.75
CA TRP A 92 -20.00 -4.95 2.83
C TRP A 92 -20.96 -4.99 1.63
N PRO A 93 -22.29 -4.96 1.86
CA PRO A 93 -23.30 -5.12 0.80
C PRO A 93 -23.20 -4.06 -0.30
N VAL A 94 -22.91 -2.79 0.05
CA VAL A 94 -22.80 -1.69 -0.91
C VAL A 94 -21.73 -1.95 -1.98
N LEU A 95 -20.59 -2.56 -1.61
CA LEU A 95 -19.56 -2.93 -2.59
C LEU A 95 -20.10 -3.93 -3.63
N HIS A 96 -20.89 -4.88 -3.17
CA HIS A 96 -21.44 -5.94 -4.02
C HIS A 96 -22.59 -5.42 -4.89
N GLU A 97 -23.41 -4.53 -4.35
CA GLU A 97 -24.44 -3.81 -5.08
C GLU A 97 -23.85 -3.01 -6.25
N MET A 98 -22.79 -2.22 -5.99
CA MET A 98 -22.09 -1.44 -7.04
C MET A 98 -21.42 -2.31 -8.10
N ALA A 99 -20.95 -3.50 -7.74
CA ALA A 99 -20.25 -4.40 -8.65
C ALA A 99 -21.19 -5.22 -9.54
N GLY A 100 -22.38 -5.51 -9.04
CA GLY A 100 -23.31 -6.47 -9.63
C GLY A 100 -22.92 -7.93 -9.36
N PRO A 101 -23.84 -8.88 -9.63
CA PRO A 101 -23.68 -10.27 -9.19
C PRO A 101 -22.48 -11.00 -9.81
N GLU A 102 -22.22 -10.81 -11.10
CA GLU A 102 -21.11 -11.50 -11.78
C GLU A 102 -19.73 -11.08 -11.25
N ARG A 103 -19.49 -9.77 -11.13
CA ARG A 103 -18.22 -9.24 -10.60
C ARG A 103 -18.05 -9.59 -9.13
N THR A 104 -19.15 -9.65 -8.38
CA THR A 104 -19.15 -10.07 -6.96
C THR A 104 -18.73 -11.53 -6.85
N ALA A 105 -19.33 -12.43 -7.63
CA ALA A 105 -18.97 -13.85 -7.61
C ALA A 105 -17.49 -14.07 -7.98
N ARG A 106 -17.00 -13.40 -9.03
CA ARG A 106 -15.57 -13.45 -9.41
C ARG A 106 -14.64 -12.96 -8.32
N ARG A 107 -14.99 -11.86 -7.64
CA ARG A 107 -14.19 -11.30 -6.53
C ARG A 107 -14.12 -12.26 -5.36
N ILE A 108 -15.27 -12.80 -4.92
CA ILE A 108 -15.34 -13.76 -3.83
C ILE A 108 -14.51 -15.01 -4.16
N ALA A 109 -14.68 -15.55 -5.35
CA ALA A 109 -13.94 -16.74 -5.78
C ALA A 109 -12.42 -16.49 -5.82
N ALA A 110 -11.98 -15.37 -6.42
CA ALA A 110 -10.55 -15.06 -6.55
C ALA A 110 -9.86 -14.75 -5.21
N LEU A 111 -10.59 -14.23 -4.24
CA LEU A 111 -10.05 -13.80 -2.94
C LEU A 111 -10.41 -14.74 -1.78
N ALA A 112 -11.00 -15.91 -2.07
CA ALA A 112 -11.20 -16.97 -1.09
C ALA A 112 -9.86 -17.56 -0.65
N GLU A 113 -9.71 -17.88 0.64
CA GLU A 113 -8.44 -18.30 1.26
C GLU A 113 -7.81 -19.55 0.61
N ASP A 114 -8.61 -20.44 0.08
CA ASP A 114 -8.20 -21.67 -0.61
C ASP A 114 -7.87 -21.47 -2.09
N ASN A 115 -8.17 -20.30 -2.65
CA ASN A 115 -7.93 -19.99 -4.07
C ASN A 115 -6.50 -19.51 -4.30
N ILE A 116 -5.90 -19.87 -5.45
CA ILE A 116 -4.60 -19.37 -5.88
C ILE A 116 -4.57 -17.83 -5.98
N GLY A 117 -5.70 -17.22 -6.29
CA GLY A 117 -5.85 -15.76 -6.35
C GLY A 117 -5.56 -15.06 -5.02
N HIS A 118 -5.85 -15.70 -3.89
CA HIS A 118 -5.58 -15.16 -2.56
C HIS A 118 -4.09 -15.10 -2.20
N ARG A 119 -3.25 -15.90 -2.84
CA ARG A 119 -1.82 -15.98 -2.53
C ARG A 119 -1.09 -14.73 -2.99
N LEU A 120 -0.05 -14.36 -2.23
CA LEU A 120 0.90 -13.33 -2.68
C LEU A 120 1.53 -13.73 -4.01
N TRP A 121 1.83 -12.73 -4.84
CA TRP A 121 2.55 -12.92 -6.09
C TRP A 121 3.91 -13.56 -5.84
N GLU A 122 4.25 -14.60 -6.61
CA GLU A 122 5.46 -15.42 -6.39
C GLU A 122 6.80 -14.66 -6.50
N GLY A 123 6.82 -13.53 -7.23
CA GLY A 123 8.00 -12.67 -7.35
C GLY A 123 8.30 -11.82 -6.13
N LEU A 124 7.45 -11.83 -5.09
CA LEU A 124 7.67 -11.08 -3.87
C LEU A 124 8.56 -11.83 -2.87
N GLU A 125 9.53 -11.12 -2.29
CA GLU A 125 10.46 -11.65 -1.30
C GLU A 125 9.90 -11.54 0.13
N SER A 126 8.81 -12.23 0.43
CA SER A 126 8.34 -12.35 1.82
C SER A 126 9.29 -13.23 2.64
N ARG A 127 9.44 -12.94 3.94
CA ARG A 127 10.35 -13.65 4.86
C ARG A 127 9.64 -14.07 6.15
N PRO A 128 10.09 -15.17 6.79
CA PRO A 128 9.70 -15.44 8.17
C PRO A 128 10.03 -14.25 9.06
N GLY A 129 9.07 -13.80 9.85
CA GLY A 129 9.21 -12.60 10.70
C GLY A 129 8.53 -11.34 10.13
N ASP A 130 8.23 -11.30 8.85
CA ASP A 130 7.32 -10.27 8.32
C ASP A 130 5.91 -10.43 8.88
N LEU A 131 5.19 -9.34 9.00
CA LEU A 131 3.77 -9.39 9.37
C LEU A 131 2.95 -9.80 8.16
N THR A 132 1.97 -10.69 8.36
CA THR A 132 0.84 -10.85 7.43
C THR A 132 -0.40 -10.32 8.10
N VAL A 133 -1.13 -9.47 7.38
CA VAL A 133 -2.36 -8.83 7.87
C VAL A 133 -3.47 -9.02 6.85
N VAL A 134 -4.54 -9.66 7.27
CA VAL A 134 -5.76 -9.83 6.47
C VAL A 134 -6.66 -8.61 6.67
N LYS A 135 -7.16 -8.03 5.58
CA LYS A 135 -8.18 -6.99 5.57
C LYS A 135 -9.40 -7.41 4.75
N THR A 136 -10.54 -6.82 5.07
CA THR A 136 -11.84 -7.12 4.43
C THR A 136 -12.48 -5.91 3.75
N LYS A 137 -11.83 -4.75 3.78
CA LYS A 137 -12.25 -3.51 3.11
C LYS A 137 -11.11 -2.98 2.23
N TYR A 138 -11.36 -1.90 1.46
CA TYR A 138 -10.28 -1.26 0.70
C TYR A 138 -9.17 -0.77 1.61
N SER A 139 -9.51 0.02 2.62
CA SER A 139 -8.54 0.43 3.63
C SER A 139 -8.28 -0.68 4.65
N ALA A 140 -7.01 -0.88 5.00
CA ALA A 140 -6.61 -1.74 6.09
C ALA A 140 -6.93 -1.15 7.48
N PHE A 141 -7.05 0.18 7.58
CA PHE A 141 -7.24 0.89 8.85
C PHE A 141 -8.69 1.24 9.17
N VAL A 142 -9.61 1.19 8.19
CA VAL A 142 -11.02 1.47 8.46
C VAL A 142 -11.59 0.47 9.47
N GLN A 143 -12.48 0.94 10.33
CA GLN A 143 -13.12 0.13 11.37
C GLN A 143 -13.67 -1.20 10.81
N GLY A 144 -13.32 -2.30 11.47
CA GLY A 144 -13.78 -3.65 11.11
C GLY A 144 -13.05 -4.29 9.91
N SER A 145 -12.04 -3.61 9.32
CA SER A 145 -11.27 -4.16 8.21
C SER A 145 -10.16 -5.10 8.65
N SER A 146 -9.30 -4.64 9.53
CA SER A 146 -8.18 -5.43 10.05
C SER A 146 -7.68 -4.92 11.41
N PRO A 147 -6.88 -5.71 12.15
CA PRO A 147 -6.28 -5.28 13.41
C PRO A 147 -4.96 -4.51 13.24
N ILE A 148 -4.65 -3.98 12.04
CA ILE A 148 -3.32 -3.45 11.72
C ILE A 148 -2.92 -2.27 12.62
N ALA A 149 -3.84 -1.35 12.91
CA ALA A 149 -3.54 -0.18 13.74
C ALA A 149 -3.00 -0.57 15.12
N ASP A 150 -3.68 -1.49 15.79
CA ASP A 150 -3.29 -1.96 17.13
C ASP A 150 -1.98 -2.76 17.07
N ARG A 151 -1.82 -3.60 16.03
CA ARG A 151 -0.58 -4.37 15.84
C ARG A 151 0.63 -3.49 15.61
N LEU A 152 0.49 -2.37 14.89
CA LEU A 152 1.57 -1.41 14.67
C LEU A 152 1.85 -0.59 15.94
N ARG A 153 0.80 -0.09 16.61
CA ARG A 153 0.96 0.65 17.88
C ARG A 153 1.64 -0.17 18.97
N ALA A 154 1.27 -1.44 19.09
CA ALA A 154 1.90 -2.38 20.03
C ALA A 154 3.42 -2.58 19.78
N ARG A 155 3.90 -2.24 18.58
CA ARG A 155 5.32 -2.25 18.19
C ARG A 155 5.99 -0.88 18.28
N GLY A 156 5.29 0.14 18.76
CA GLY A 156 5.81 1.51 18.80
C GLY A 156 5.93 2.18 17.42
N ILE A 157 5.27 1.63 16.39
CA ILE A 157 5.29 2.20 15.04
C ILE A 157 4.42 3.45 15.01
N ASP A 158 4.97 4.54 14.47
CA ASP A 158 4.29 5.83 14.25
C ASP A 158 4.36 6.30 12.79
N THR A 159 5.09 5.61 11.94
CA THR A 159 5.29 5.94 10.53
C THR A 159 4.97 4.73 9.65
N VAL A 160 4.24 4.97 8.57
CA VAL A 160 3.92 3.93 7.58
C VAL A 160 4.32 4.38 6.17
N ILE A 161 4.95 3.47 5.45
CA ILE A 161 5.33 3.62 4.04
C ILE A 161 4.46 2.65 3.26
N ILE A 162 3.71 3.12 2.26
CA ILE A 162 2.69 2.35 1.55
C ILE A 162 3.08 2.14 0.10
N ALA A 163 3.07 0.87 -0.30
CA ALA A 163 3.25 0.40 -1.66
C ALA A 163 2.19 -0.66 -2.01
N GLY A 164 2.04 -0.98 -3.29
CA GLY A 164 1.15 -2.06 -3.75
C GLY A 164 0.11 -1.62 -4.76
N THR A 165 -1.08 -2.25 -4.75
CA THR A 165 -2.14 -2.04 -5.74
C THR A 165 -3.53 -2.00 -5.09
N VAL A 166 -4.52 -1.26 -5.61
CA VAL A 166 -4.50 -0.25 -6.67
C VAL A 166 -4.27 1.12 -6.03
N THR A 167 -3.41 1.96 -6.63
CA THR A 167 -2.98 3.25 -6.06
C THR A 167 -4.15 4.06 -5.51
N GLY A 168 -5.15 4.38 -6.33
CA GLY A 168 -6.30 5.22 -5.96
C GLY A 168 -7.42 4.48 -5.21
N VAL A 169 -7.25 3.20 -4.87
CA VAL A 169 -8.28 2.40 -4.18
C VAL A 169 -7.74 1.92 -2.84
N CYS A 170 -7.12 0.72 -2.80
CA CYS A 170 -6.68 0.13 -1.53
C CYS A 170 -5.51 0.89 -0.91
N CYS A 171 -4.53 1.33 -1.72
CA CYS A 171 -3.35 2.02 -1.22
C CYS A 171 -3.72 3.40 -0.66
N GLU A 172 -4.41 4.24 -1.44
CA GLU A 172 -4.79 5.59 -1.00
C GLU A 172 -5.81 5.56 0.15
N SER A 173 -6.81 4.67 0.11
CA SER A 173 -7.75 4.52 1.23
C SER A 173 -7.03 4.15 2.53
N THR A 174 -6.08 3.20 2.45
CA THR A 174 -5.23 2.80 3.59
C THR A 174 -4.38 3.97 4.07
N ALA A 175 -3.78 4.74 3.14
CA ALA A 175 -2.92 5.87 3.47
C ALA A 175 -3.69 7.02 4.14
N ARG A 176 -4.88 7.35 3.66
CA ARG A 176 -5.74 8.40 4.25
C ARG A 176 -6.18 8.04 5.65
N ASP A 177 -6.64 6.81 5.87
CA ASP A 177 -7.07 6.37 7.20
C ASP A 177 -5.89 6.25 8.18
N ALA A 178 -4.72 5.81 7.72
CA ALA A 178 -3.50 5.79 8.52
C ALA A 178 -3.15 7.20 9.05
N MET A 179 -3.17 8.20 8.17
CA MET A 179 -2.91 9.60 8.54
C MET A 179 -3.95 10.10 9.55
N MET A 180 -5.24 9.84 9.33
CA MET A 180 -6.31 10.24 10.25
C MET A 180 -6.23 9.52 11.62
N LEU A 181 -5.54 8.38 11.67
CA LEU A 181 -5.20 7.66 12.90
C LEU A 181 -3.84 8.07 13.51
N ASN A 182 -3.27 9.19 13.07
CA ASN A 182 -2.01 9.78 13.53
C ASN A 182 -0.73 8.98 13.19
N PHE A 183 -0.74 8.21 12.11
CA PHE A 183 0.51 7.71 11.54
C PHE A 183 1.08 8.75 10.55
N ARG A 184 2.39 9.01 10.62
CA ARG A 184 3.10 9.68 9.52
C ARG A 184 3.04 8.77 8.31
N THR A 185 2.52 9.26 7.19
CA THR A 185 2.20 8.40 6.06
C THR A 185 2.90 8.85 4.79
N ILE A 186 3.59 7.92 4.14
CA ILE A 186 4.32 8.10 2.89
C ILE A 186 3.76 7.11 1.86
N MET A 187 3.35 7.59 0.69
CA MET A 187 3.06 6.72 -0.47
C MET A 187 4.29 6.68 -1.39
N VAL A 188 4.73 5.47 -1.77
CA VAL A 188 5.90 5.32 -2.66
C VAL A 188 5.45 5.51 -4.10
N THR A 189 5.98 6.53 -4.79
CA THR A 189 5.48 6.94 -6.10
C THR A 189 5.69 5.87 -7.18
N ASP A 190 6.79 5.13 -7.15
CA ASP A 190 7.20 4.12 -8.12
C ASP A 190 7.13 2.68 -7.57
N ALA A 191 6.43 2.49 -6.44
CA ALA A 191 6.10 1.19 -5.87
C ALA A 191 4.60 1.03 -5.57
N ASN A 192 3.76 1.93 -6.09
CA ASN A 192 2.32 1.78 -6.19
C ASN A 192 1.90 1.64 -7.65
N ALA A 193 0.85 0.87 -7.93
CA ALA A 193 0.35 0.64 -9.27
C ALA A 193 -1.16 0.88 -9.39
N ALA A 194 -1.59 1.47 -10.50
CA ALA A 194 -2.96 1.69 -10.91
C ALA A 194 -3.21 1.09 -12.31
N MET A 195 -4.43 1.26 -12.84
CA MET A 195 -4.76 0.78 -14.18
C MET A 195 -4.17 1.69 -15.26
N THR A 196 -4.10 3.00 -15.01
CA THR A 196 -3.58 4.01 -15.93
C THR A 196 -2.63 4.98 -15.22
N ASP A 197 -1.81 5.69 -15.98
CA ASP A 197 -0.96 6.76 -15.45
C ASP A 197 -1.79 7.92 -14.86
N ASP A 198 -2.92 8.22 -15.47
CA ASP A 198 -3.81 9.29 -15.02
C ASP A 198 -4.42 8.95 -13.65
N ASP A 199 -4.93 7.74 -13.46
CA ASP A 199 -5.45 7.27 -12.16
C ASP A 199 -4.37 7.32 -11.08
N HIS A 200 -3.17 6.87 -11.43
CA HIS A 200 -2.03 6.84 -10.52
C HIS A 200 -1.63 8.26 -10.09
N ASN A 201 -1.41 9.16 -11.04
CA ASN A 201 -0.99 10.53 -10.77
C ASN A 201 -2.07 11.34 -10.04
N ALA A 202 -3.35 11.16 -10.40
CA ALA A 202 -4.45 11.83 -9.71
C ALA A 202 -4.50 11.46 -8.22
N SER A 203 -4.32 10.18 -7.90
CA SER A 203 -4.26 9.68 -6.53
C SER A 203 -3.07 10.26 -5.75
N LEU A 204 -1.86 10.21 -6.33
CA LEU A 204 -0.66 10.77 -5.71
C LEU A 204 -0.80 12.27 -5.43
N VAL A 205 -1.33 13.04 -6.39
CA VAL A 205 -1.57 14.48 -6.24
C VAL A 205 -2.55 14.77 -5.11
N ALA A 206 -3.69 14.06 -5.09
CA ALA A 206 -4.72 14.24 -4.07
C ALA A 206 -4.20 13.92 -2.66
N PHE A 207 -3.45 12.82 -2.53
CA PHE A 207 -2.85 12.42 -1.27
C PHE A 207 -1.77 13.42 -0.80
N TYR A 208 -0.86 13.81 -1.69
CA TYR A 208 0.24 14.71 -1.39
C TYR A 208 -0.21 16.08 -0.90
N LEU A 209 -1.28 16.61 -1.47
CA LEU A 209 -1.80 17.93 -1.08
C LEU A 209 -2.31 17.98 0.38
N SER A 210 -2.86 16.87 0.92
CA SER A 210 -3.67 16.95 2.14
C SER A 210 -3.38 15.88 3.19
N PHE A 211 -2.81 14.72 2.83
CA PHE A 211 -2.81 13.56 3.72
C PHE A 211 -1.42 13.09 4.14
N GLY A 212 -0.38 13.32 3.35
CA GLY A 212 0.94 12.80 3.68
C GLY A 212 2.01 13.20 2.68
N ASP A 213 3.08 12.45 2.68
CA ASP A 213 4.19 12.63 1.78
C ASP A 213 4.17 11.60 0.65
N ILE A 214 4.74 11.94 -0.49
CA ILE A 214 5.02 11.00 -1.58
C ILE A 214 6.52 11.00 -1.85
N GLN A 215 7.13 9.82 -1.95
CA GLN A 215 8.57 9.70 -2.15
C GLN A 215 8.87 8.57 -3.14
N PRO A 216 9.87 8.71 -4.02
CA PRO A 216 10.32 7.61 -4.86
C PRO A 216 11.10 6.57 -4.06
N THR A 217 11.18 5.35 -4.57
CA THR A 217 11.91 4.23 -3.96
C THR A 217 13.34 4.61 -3.57
N ASP A 218 14.07 5.30 -4.44
CA ASP A 218 15.47 5.63 -4.17
C ASP A 218 15.62 6.58 -2.98
N MET A 219 14.70 7.53 -2.77
CA MET A 219 14.70 8.41 -1.60
C MET A 219 14.46 7.62 -0.30
N ILE A 220 13.55 6.65 -0.30
CA ILE A 220 13.32 5.75 0.84
C ILE A 220 14.59 4.93 1.13
N LEU A 221 15.23 4.37 0.08
CA LEU A 221 16.44 3.56 0.22
C LEU A 221 17.63 4.35 0.75
N GLU A 222 17.81 5.60 0.36
CA GLU A 222 18.86 6.47 0.91
C GLU A 222 18.79 6.54 2.44
N GLN A 223 17.58 6.74 2.98
CA GLN A 223 17.37 6.86 4.43
C GLN A 223 17.59 5.51 5.13
N LEU A 224 17.02 4.43 4.61
CA LEU A 224 17.17 3.10 5.19
C LEU A 224 18.63 2.64 5.21
N ASN A 225 19.38 2.90 4.12
CA ASN A 225 20.79 2.53 4.03
C ASN A 225 21.67 3.40 4.95
N ALA A 226 21.32 4.67 5.14
CA ALA A 226 22.03 5.53 6.10
C ALA A 226 21.84 5.03 7.54
N ALA A 227 20.61 4.68 7.92
CA ALA A 227 20.30 4.13 9.24
C ALA A 227 20.99 2.79 9.51
N ALA A 228 20.99 1.87 8.52
CA ALA A 228 21.63 0.56 8.65
C ALA A 228 23.16 0.62 8.79
N LYS A 229 23.80 1.71 8.33
CA LYS A 229 25.25 1.93 8.53
C LYS A 229 25.60 2.54 9.89
N ALA A 230 24.61 3.14 10.55
CA ALA A 230 24.78 3.81 11.84
C ALA A 230 24.47 2.89 13.03
N ALA A 231 23.83 1.75 12.78
CA ALA A 231 23.49 0.71 13.77
C ALA A 231 24.57 -0.37 13.86
#